data_bd7f634c7fca069bafb980a22ee33e16
#
_entry.id   bd7f634c7fca069bafb980a22ee33e16
#
_cell.length_a   1.000
_cell.length_b   1.000
_cell.length_c   1.000
_cell.angle_alpha   90.00
_cell.angle_beta   90.00
_cell.angle_gamma   90.00
#
_symmetry.space_group_name_H-M   'P 1'
#
loop_
_entity.id
_entity.type
_entity.pdbx_description
1 polymer ?
#
loop_
_entity_poly.entity_id
_entity_poly.type
_entity_poly.pdbx_seq_one_letter_code
_entity_poly.pdbx_strand_id
1 'polypeptide(L)'
;MNWLLHSNTSLLLRITLGVLIFATLALVDYARHRQHATRWREYTLLLLAVAGAIVYGVLNDQITSTISWEYFYYGKGLEEQLGPQTPPATLPLHLAAALVGVKATWSAGLLIGVALLLANNPSKRVPRRLRNRDLLTLIPLVFLVTACVGAIGGYLGYLGLPARWNDDFDQMLRHDEWRPHRFMAVYGVHLGGYLGAALATTLAVLRTRQKRRALISN
;
A
#
# COMPACT_ATOMS: atom_id res chain seq x y z
N MET A 1 -24.60 -8.83 0.39
CA MET A 1 -24.05 -7.77 -0.49
C MET A 1 -24.21 -6.35 0.08
N ASN A 2 -25.25 -6.06 0.85
CA ASN A 2 -25.47 -4.73 1.46
C ASN A 2 -24.42 -4.30 2.50
N TRP A 3 -23.80 -5.23 3.21
CA TRP A 3 -22.76 -4.95 4.19
C TRP A 3 -21.47 -4.37 3.55
N LEU A 4 -21.11 -4.85 2.34
CA LEU A 4 -19.97 -4.32 1.58
C LEU A 4 -20.12 -2.81 1.31
N LEU A 5 -21.32 -2.36 1.02
CA LEU A 5 -21.60 -0.97 0.74
C LEU A 5 -21.64 -0.13 2.02
N HIS A 6 -22.31 -0.59 3.08
CA HIS A 6 -22.50 0.20 4.32
C HIS A 6 -21.20 0.43 5.10
N SER A 7 -20.40 -0.61 5.34
CA SER A 7 -19.15 -0.48 6.10
C SER A 7 -18.05 0.26 5.35
N ASN A 8 -18.16 0.38 4.01
CA ASN A 8 -17.11 0.98 3.17
C ASN A 8 -17.50 2.32 2.55
N THR A 9 -18.71 2.82 2.78
CA THR A 9 -19.20 4.09 2.21
C THR A 9 -18.28 5.27 2.53
N SER A 10 -17.79 5.36 3.77
CA SER A 10 -16.86 6.42 4.17
C SER A 10 -15.51 6.35 3.44
N LEU A 11 -15.00 5.15 3.17
CA LEU A 11 -13.76 4.95 2.41
C LEU A 11 -13.94 5.33 0.95
N LEU A 12 -14.99 4.81 0.32
CA LEU A 12 -15.31 5.13 -1.08
C LEU A 12 -15.51 6.63 -1.26
N LEU A 13 -16.22 7.29 -0.31
CA LEU A 13 -16.40 8.73 -0.33
C LEU A 13 -15.07 9.48 -0.23
N ARG A 14 -14.16 9.09 0.67
CA ARG A 14 -12.84 9.72 0.83
C ARG A 14 -11.98 9.56 -0.42
N ILE A 15 -11.94 8.36 -1.00
CA ILE A 15 -11.17 8.10 -2.23
C ILE A 15 -11.77 8.90 -3.38
N THR A 16 -13.09 8.85 -3.58
CA THR A 16 -13.77 9.59 -4.66
C THR A 16 -13.56 11.09 -4.51
N LEU A 17 -13.72 11.64 -3.30
CA LEU A 17 -13.49 13.05 -3.03
C LEU A 17 -12.03 13.43 -3.28
N GLY A 18 -11.06 12.63 -2.85
CA GLY A 18 -9.63 12.83 -3.11
C GLY A 18 -9.31 12.85 -4.60
N VAL A 19 -9.85 11.89 -5.37
CA VAL A 19 -9.69 11.84 -6.83
C VAL A 19 -10.31 13.08 -7.49
N LEU A 20 -11.53 13.47 -7.09
CA LEU A 20 -12.19 14.65 -7.63
C LEU A 20 -11.41 15.93 -7.33
N ILE A 21 -10.90 16.09 -6.12
CA ILE A 21 -10.07 17.23 -5.75
C ILE A 21 -8.81 17.29 -6.63
N PHE A 22 -8.05 16.21 -6.74
CA PHE A 22 -6.84 16.21 -7.57
C PHE A 22 -7.13 16.39 -9.05
N ALA A 23 -8.19 15.79 -9.57
CA ALA A 23 -8.61 15.99 -10.94
C ALA A 23 -9.02 17.46 -11.21
N THR A 24 -9.79 18.05 -10.30
CA THR A 24 -10.19 19.46 -10.39
C THR A 24 -8.99 20.38 -10.34
N LEU A 25 -8.06 20.18 -9.41
CA LEU A 25 -6.83 20.95 -9.31
C LEU A 25 -5.97 20.82 -10.57
N ALA A 26 -5.88 19.61 -11.13
CA ALA A 26 -5.15 19.38 -12.39
C ALA A 26 -5.78 20.11 -13.56
N LEU A 27 -7.10 20.07 -13.67
CA LEU A 27 -7.87 20.78 -14.71
C LEU A 27 -7.74 22.30 -14.58
N VAL A 28 -7.82 22.83 -13.35
CA VAL A 28 -7.64 24.27 -13.09
C VAL A 28 -6.22 24.71 -13.45
N ASP A 29 -5.19 23.94 -13.09
CA ASP A 29 -3.81 24.25 -13.47
C ASP A 29 -3.65 24.24 -14.99
N TYR A 30 -4.20 23.22 -15.67
CA TYR A 30 -4.16 23.13 -17.12
C TYR A 30 -4.92 24.27 -17.80
N ALA A 31 -6.11 24.62 -17.33
CA ALA A 31 -6.92 25.69 -17.87
C ALA A 31 -6.24 27.06 -17.74
N ARG A 32 -5.56 27.31 -16.61
CA ARG A 32 -4.87 28.59 -16.33
C ARG A 32 -3.53 28.73 -17.04
N HIS A 33 -2.75 27.68 -17.14
CA HIS A 33 -1.38 27.72 -17.61
C HIS A 33 -1.15 27.03 -18.95
N ARG A 34 -2.11 26.26 -19.44
CA ARG A 34 -2.04 25.55 -20.72
C ARG A 34 -0.69 24.84 -20.95
N GLN A 35 0.12 25.32 -21.91
CA GLN A 35 1.41 24.73 -22.25
C GLN A 35 2.46 24.85 -21.12
N HIS A 36 2.30 25.77 -20.20
CA HIS A 36 3.15 25.96 -19.04
C HIS A 36 2.62 25.26 -17.77
N ALA A 37 1.49 24.56 -17.86
CA ALA A 37 0.94 23.80 -16.76
C ALA A 37 1.90 22.66 -16.35
N THR A 38 2.32 22.65 -15.10
CA THR A 38 3.26 21.65 -14.57
C THR A 38 2.66 20.83 -13.42
N ARG A 39 1.74 21.43 -12.67
CA ARG A 39 1.16 20.80 -11.47
C ARG A 39 0.27 19.61 -11.78
N TRP A 40 -0.43 19.59 -12.92
CA TRP A 40 -1.23 18.45 -13.33
C TRP A 40 -0.41 17.15 -13.38
N ARG A 41 0.89 17.27 -13.76
CA ARG A 41 1.81 16.10 -13.76
C ARG A 41 2.12 15.62 -12.35
N GLU A 42 2.18 16.53 -11.36
CA GLU A 42 2.39 16.19 -9.94
C GLU A 42 1.15 15.46 -9.40
N TYR A 43 -0.06 15.93 -9.70
CA TYR A 43 -1.31 15.26 -9.33
C TYR A 43 -1.45 13.90 -9.99
N THR A 44 -1.09 13.78 -11.27
CA THR A 44 -1.08 12.49 -11.98
C THR A 44 -0.13 11.50 -11.30
N LEU A 45 1.06 11.95 -10.88
CA LEU A 45 2.01 11.10 -10.15
C LEU A 45 1.42 10.62 -8.82
N LEU A 46 0.75 11.49 -8.07
CA LEU A 46 0.07 11.11 -6.82
C LEU A 46 -1.01 10.07 -7.07
N LEU A 47 -1.88 10.30 -8.06
CA LEU A 47 -2.95 9.35 -8.41
C LEU A 47 -2.40 8.00 -8.85
N LEU A 48 -1.33 7.98 -9.65
CA LEU A 48 -0.69 6.74 -10.08
C LEU A 48 0.01 6.01 -8.93
N ALA A 49 0.60 6.75 -7.98
CA ALA A 49 1.17 6.15 -6.77
C ALA A 49 0.09 5.50 -5.89
N VAL A 50 -1.06 6.19 -5.72
CA VAL A 50 -2.21 5.66 -4.98
C VAL A 50 -2.79 4.43 -5.70
N ALA A 51 -3.02 4.52 -7.01
CA ALA A 51 -3.54 3.40 -7.79
C ALA A 51 -2.61 2.18 -7.73
N GLY A 52 -1.30 2.39 -7.88
CA GLY A 52 -0.30 1.33 -7.75
C GLY A 52 -0.29 0.69 -6.37
N ALA A 53 -0.42 1.49 -5.30
CA ALA A 53 -0.50 0.98 -3.94
C ALA A 53 -1.78 0.15 -3.71
N ILE A 54 -2.93 0.61 -4.23
CA ILE A 54 -4.19 -0.14 -4.17
C ILE A 54 -4.05 -1.48 -4.90
N VAL A 55 -3.52 -1.47 -6.12
CA VAL A 55 -3.29 -2.71 -6.88
C VAL A 55 -2.37 -3.66 -6.11
N TYR A 56 -1.26 -3.15 -5.58
CA TYR A 56 -0.36 -3.95 -4.74
C TYR A 56 -1.09 -4.54 -3.52
N GLY A 57 -1.85 -3.71 -2.78
CA GLY A 57 -2.57 -4.15 -1.59
C GLY A 57 -3.61 -5.23 -1.91
N VAL A 58 -4.40 -5.03 -2.96
CA VAL A 58 -5.39 -6.02 -3.41
C VAL A 58 -4.72 -7.33 -3.79
N LEU A 59 -3.67 -7.30 -4.61
CA LEU A 59 -2.96 -8.51 -5.03
C LEU A 59 -2.30 -9.23 -3.85
N ASN A 60 -1.66 -8.48 -2.95
CA ASN A 60 -1.07 -9.03 -1.73
C ASN A 60 -2.12 -9.74 -0.88
N ASP A 61 -3.28 -9.09 -0.66
CA ASP A 61 -4.32 -9.64 0.20
C ASP A 61 -5.08 -10.79 -0.48
N GLN A 62 -5.15 -10.83 -1.81
CA GLN A 62 -5.63 -12.02 -2.52
C GLN A 62 -4.69 -13.21 -2.30
N ILE A 63 -3.38 -13.02 -2.42
CA ILE A 63 -2.40 -14.09 -2.19
C ILE A 63 -2.42 -14.53 -0.73
N THR A 64 -2.35 -13.59 0.20
CA THR A 64 -2.25 -13.90 1.63
C THR A 64 -3.54 -14.51 2.19
N SER A 65 -4.72 -14.17 1.66
CA SER A 65 -5.98 -14.81 2.06
C SER A 65 -6.08 -16.27 1.64
N THR A 66 -5.35 -16.71 0.61
CA THR A 66 -5.22 -18.14 0.26
C THR A 66 -4.26 -18.88 1.20
N ILE A 67 -3.28 -18.18 1.79
CA ILE A 67 -2.34 -18.77 2.75
C ILE A 67 -3.01 -18.98 4.11
N SER A 68 -3.66 -17.94 4.63
CA SER A 68 -4.43 -18.00 5.86
C SER A 68 -5.69 -17.14 5.77
N TRP A 69 -6.81 -17.81 5.62
CA TRP A 69 -8.13 -17.18 5.71
C TRP A 69 -8.42 -16.71 7.15
N GLU A 70 -7.88 -17.41 8.14
CA GLU A 70 -8.03 -17.12 9.58
C GLU A 70 -7.49 -15.74 9.93
N TYR A 71 -6.38 -15.33 9.30
CA TYR A 71 -5.81 -14.00 9.48
C TYR A 71 -6.79 -12.89 9.08
N PHE A 72 -7.51 -13.06 7.99
CA PHE A 72 -8.51 -12.09 7.55
C PHE A 72 -9.80 -12.18 8.35
N TYR A 73 -10.29 -13.39 8.57
CA TYR A 73 -11.55 -13.60 9.24
C TYR A 73 -11.50 -13.17 10.71
N TYR A 74 -10.57 -13.71 11.49
CA TYR A 74 -10.39 -13.37 12.89
C TYR A 74 -9.45 -12.17 13.09
N GLY A 75 -8.25 -12.20 12.53
CA GLY A 75 -7.22 -11.19 12.77
C GLY A 75 -7.57 -9.80 12.22
N LYS A 76 -8.39 -9.71 11.17
CA LYS A 76 -8.90 -8.44 10.62
C LYS A 76 -10.36 -8.16 10.98
N GLY A 77 -10.98 -9.01 11.79
CA GLY A 77 -12.36 -8.84 12.25
C GLY A 77 -13.41 -8.94 11.14
N LEU A 78 -13.12 -9.68 10.06
CA LEU A 78 -14.12 -9.90 9.00
C LEU A 78 -15.25 -10.81 9.44
N GLU A 79 -15.10 -11.54 10.55
CA GLU A 79 -16.14 -12.36 11.17
C GLU A 79 -17.41 -11.55 11.46
N GLU A 80 -17.27 -10.34 12.01
CA GLU A 80 -18.40 -9.45 12.29
C GLU A 80 -19.18 -9.04 11.03
N GLN A 81 -18.50 -9.02 9.88
CA GLN A 81 -19.07 -8.60 8.59
C GLN A 81 -19.65 -9.77 7.81
N LEU A 82 -19.01 -10.94 7.86
CA LEU A 82 -19.36 -12.10 7.06
C LEU A 82 -20.29 -13.07 7.80
N GLY A 83 -20.33 -12.98 9.14
CA GLY A 83 -21.11 -13.87 10.00
C GLY A 83 -20.42 -15.22 10.25
N PRO A 84 -20.87 -15.96 11.29
CA PRO A 84 -20.19 -17.14 11.81
C PRO A 84 -20.23 -18.37 10.88
N GLN A 85 -21.02 -18.33 9.81
CA GLN A 85 -21.20 -19.47 8.91
C GLN A 85 -20.46 -19.32 7.58
N THR A 86 -19.54 -18.36 7.45
CA THR A 86 -18.79 -18.19 6.20
C THR A 86 -17.72 -19.28 6.09
N PRO A 87 -17.82 -20.22 5.15
CA PRO A 87 -16.79 -21.22 4.95
C PRO A 87 -15.45 -20.57 4.58
N PRO A 88 -14.31 -21.10 5.01
CA PRO A 88 -13.01 -20.61 4.62
C PRO A 88 -12.85 -20.59 3.09
N ALA A 89 -12.10 -19.64 2.57
CA ALA A 89 -11.80 -19.48 1.15
C ALA A 89 -13.02 -19.29 0.22
N THR A 90 -14.05 -18.59 0.69
CA THR A 90 -15.21 -18.23 -0.12
C THR A 90 -15.02 -16.93 -0.88
N LEU A 91 -15.79 -16.74 -1.97
CA LEU A 91 -15.79 -15.48 -2.72
C LEU A 91 -16.06 -14.25 -1.82
N PRO A 92 -17.01 -14.26 -0.87
CA PRO A 92 -17.20 -13.14 0.07
C PRO A 92 -15.95 -12.79 0.87
N LEU A 93 -15.20 -13.78 1.36
CA LEU A 93 -13.94 -13.54 2.09
C LEU A 93 -12.89 -12.87 1.20
N HIS A 94 -12.70 -13.37 -0.02
CA HIS A 94 -11.74 -12.78 -0.97
C HIS A 94 -12.11 -11.35 -1.36
N LEU A 95 -13.39 -11.06 -1.56
CA LEU A 95 -13.86 -9.69 -1.82
C LEU A 95 -13.63 -8.77 -0.62
N ALA A 96 -13.88 -9.26 0.61
CA ALA A 96 -13.62 -8.51 1.84
C ALA A 96 -12.12 -8.28 2.04
N ALA A 97 -11.27 -9.29 1.80
CA ALA A 97 -9.81 -9.16 1.84
C ALA A 97 -9.30 -8.12 0.82
N ALA A 98 -9.83 -8.10 -0.40
CA ALA A 98 -9.50 -7.07 -1.38
C ALA A 98 -9.77 -5.66 -0.85
N LEU A 99 -10.91 -5.45 -0.17
CA LEU A 99 -11.24 -4.17 0.45
C LEU A 99 -10.32 -3.81 1.62
N VAL A 100 -9.87 -4.80 2.39
CA VAL A 100 -8.83 -4.60 3.42
C VAL A 100 -7.56 -4.09 2.75
N GLY A 101 -7.12 -4.69 1.64
CA GLY A 101 -5.97 -4.25 0.86
C GLY A 101 -6.10 -2.80 0.38
N VAL A 102 -7.26 -2.41 -0.17
CA VAL A 102 -7.54 -1.02 -0.56
C VAL A 102 -7.39 -0.08 0.65
N LYS A 103 -8.05 -0.42 1.77
CA LYS A 103 -8.04 0.39 3.00
C LYS A 103 -6.64 0.58 3.57
N ALA A 104 -5.82 -0.47 3.53
CA ALA A 104 -4.48 -0.46 4.10
C ALA A 104 -3.46 0.31 3.27
N THR A 105 -3.65 0.41 1.94
CA THR A 105 -2.56 0.83 1.05
C THR A 105 -2.78 2.17 0.34
N TRP A 106 -4.02 2.66 0.17
CA TRP A 106 -4.26 3.92 -0.55
C TRP A 106 -3.49 5.11 0.06
N SER A 107 -3.46 5.22 1.39
CA SER A 107 -2.75 6.30 2.09
C SER A 107 -1.23 6.15 1.99
N ALA A 108 -0.71 4.91 2.01
CA ALA A 108 0.70 4.64 1.78
C ALA A 108 1.13 5.09 0.38
N GLY A 109 0.31 4.82 -0.65
CA GLY A 109 0.54 5.31 -2.00
C GLY A 109 0.62 6.84 -2.07
N LEU A 110 -0.27 7.53 -1.36
CA LEU A 110 -0.23 9.00 -1.26
C LEU A 110 1.07 9.48 -0.60
N LEU A 111 1.47 8.86 0.50
CA LEU A 111 2.73 9.19 1.20
C LEU A 111 3.96 8.96 0.33
N ILE A 112 4.03 7.86 -0.42
CA ILE A 112 5.11 7.57 -1.38
C ILE A 112 5.17 8.68 -2.44
N GLY A 113 4.03 9.00 -3.05
CA GLY A 113 3.95 10.04 -4.08
C GLY A 113 4.39 11.41 -3.56
N VAL A 114 3.89 11.82 -2.39
CA VAL A 114 4.29 13.08 -1.73
C VAL A 114 5.77 13.08 -1.39
N ALA A 115 6.32 12.00 -0.83
CA ALA A 115 7.74 11.91 -0.51
C ALA A 115 8.64 12.08 -1.75
N LEU A 116 8.27 11.47 -2.88
CA LEU A 116 8.98 11.63 -4.15
C LEU A 116 8.88 13.07 -4.69
N LEU A 117 7.71 13.71 -4.63
CA LEU A 117 7.54 15.10 -5.05
C LEU A 117 8.35 16.05 -4.18
N LEU A 118 8.33 15.88 -2.85
CA LEU A 118 9.14 16.67 -1.93
C LEU A 118 10.64 16.47 -2.17
N ALA A 119 11.09 15.23 -2.43
CA ALA A 119 12.46 14.94 -2.79
C ALA A 119 12.89 15.60 -4.10
N ASN A 120 11.95 15.79 -5.03
CA ASN A 120 12.14 16.43 -6.33
C ASN A 120 11.92 17.94 -6.31
N ASN A 121 11.56 18.54 -5.16
CA ASN A 121 11.30 19.97 -5.10
C ASN A 121 12.59 20.77 -5.25
N PRO A 122 12.62 21.86 -6.09
CA PRO A 122 13.79 22.69 -6.27
C PRO A 122 14.24 23.34 -4.95
N SER A 123 15.53 23.52 -4.82
CA SER A 123 16.13 24.26 -3.71
C SER A 123 17.14 25.26 -4.25
N LYS A 124 17.55 26.23 -3.44
CA LYS A 124 18.59 27.22 -3.84
C LYS A 124 19.86 26.53 -4.34
N ARG A 125 20.24 25.37 -3.74
CA ARG A 125 21.43 24.60 -4.12
C ARG A 125 21.23 23.72 -5.34
N VAL A 126 19.98 23.24 -5.59
CA VAL A 126 19.63 22.31 -6.66
C VAL A 126 18.36 22.80 -7.34
N PRO A 127 18.45 23.77 -8.28
CA PRO A 127 17.26 24.39 -8.89
C PRO A 127 16.57 23.50 -9.92
N ARG A 128 17.27 22.47 -10.46
CA ARG A 128 16.72 21.58 -11.48
C ARG A 128 15.85 20.48 -10.87
N ARG A 129 14.78 20.09 -11.58
CA ARG A 129 13.87 18.97 -11.24
C ARG A 129 14.09 17.81 -12.20
N LEU A 130 13.90 16.57 -11.71
CA LEU A 130 13.72 15.41 -12.57
C LEU A 130 12.36 15.48 -13.25
N ARG A 131 12.25 14.84 -14.41
CA ARG A 131 10.95 14.66 -15.07
C ARG A 131 10.08 13.71 -14.26
N ASN A 132 8.76 13.92 -14.26
CA ASN A 132 7.84 13.06 -13.52
C ASN A 132 7.92 11.58 -13.93
N ARG A 133 8.21 11.30 -15.21
CA ARG A 133 8.43 9.92 -15.66
C ARG A 133 9.61 9.24 -14.94
N ASP A 134 10.65 10.00 -14.56
CA ASP A 134 11.79 9.44 -13.84
C ASP A 134 11.41 9.08 -12.38
N LEU A 135 10.43 9.78 -11.82
CA LEU A 135 9.83 9.44 -10.53
C LEU A 135 8.87 8.25 -10.65
N LEU A 136 8.08 8.20 -11.73
CA LEU A 136 7.15 7.10 -11.98
C LEU A 136 7.87 5.75 -12.08
N THR A 137 9.09 5.71 -12.63
CA THR A 137 9.89 4.47 -12.68
C THR A 137 10.32 3.95 -11.30
N LEU A 138 10.29 4.80 -10.26
CA LEU A 138 10.63 4.40 -8.90
C LEU A 138 9.45 3.73 -8.18
N ILE A 139 8.20 4.01 -8.58
CA ILE A 139 7.01 3.47 -7.93
C ILE A 139 6.95 1.93 -8.00
N PRO A 140 7.09 1.29 -9.17
CA PRO A 140 7.13 -0.17 -9.25
C PRO A 140 8.29 -0.78 -8.45
N LEU A 141 9.44 -0.10 -8.40
CA LEU A 141 10.58 -0.55 -7.60
C LEU A 141 10.27 -0.53 -6.11
N VAL A 142 9.55 0.50 -5.62
CA VAL A 142 9.10 0.55 -4.22
C VAL A 142 8.22 -0.67 -3.91
N PHE A 143 7.25 -0.99 -4.76
CA PHE A 143 6.36 -2.13 -4.53
C PHE A 143 7.09 -3.47 -4.64
N LEU A 144 8.03 -3.61 -5.57
CA LEU A 144 8.85 -4.81 -5.68
C LEU A 144 9.67 -5.06 -4.40
N VAL A 145 10.37 -4.04 -3.89
CA VAL A 145 11.13 -4.15 -2.63
C VAL A 145 10.18 -4.44 -1.47
N THR A 146 9.01 -3.79 -1.42
CA THR A 146 7.98 -4.04 -0.42
C THR A 146 7.55 -5.51 -0.43
N ALA A 147 7.30 -6.07 -1.61
CA ALA A 147 6.93 -7.48 -1.75
C ALA A 147 8.06 -8.43 -1.32
N CYS A 148 9.30 -8.13 -1.68
CA CYS A 148 10.45 -8.96 -1.27
C CYS A 148 10.64 -8.97 0.24
N VAL A 149 10.59 -7.79 0.88
CA VAL A 149 10.71 -7.69 2.35
C VAL A 149 9.50 -8.33 3.03
N GLY A 150 8.30 -8.17 2.46
CA GLY A 150 7.10 -8.88 2.90
C GLY A 150 7.25 -10.39 2.83
N ALA A 151 7.76 -10.93 1.72
CA ALA A 151 8.00 -12.37 1.57
C ALA A 151 9.01 -12.89 2.60
N ILE A 152 10.10 -12.15 2.87
CA ILE A 152 11.05 -12.48 3.93
C ILE A 152 10.35 -12.49 5.29
N GLY A 153 9.56 -11.44 5.61
CA GLY A 153 8.77 -11.37 6.83
C GLY A 153 7.79 -12.53 6.96
N GLY A 154 7.15 -12.93 5.87
CA GLY A 154 6.27 -14.08 5.80
C GLY A 154 6.98 -15.40 6.09
N TYR A 155 8.17 -15.60 5.54
CA TYR A 155 8.98 -16.78 5.83
C TYR A 155 9.40 -16.82 7.32
N LEU A 156 9.85 -15.70 7.88
CA LEU A 156 10.18 -15.60 9.30
C LEU A 156 8.96 -15.86 10.18
N GLY A 157 7.79 -15.34 9.79
CA GLY A 157 6.51 -15.61 10.46
C GLY A 157 6.15 -17.09 10.44
N TYR A 158 6.29 -17.74 9.26
CA TYR A 158 6.05 -19.19 9.14
C TYR A 158 6.92 -20.02 10.08
N LEU A 159 8.18 -19.59 10.31
CA LEU A 159 9.09 -20.20 11.26
C LEU A 159 8.74 -19.88 12.74
N GLY A 160 7.71 -19.08 12.99
CA GLY A 160 7.28 -18.71 14.34
C GLY A 160 8.19 -17.71 15.05
N LEU A 161 9.11 -17.04 14.33
CA LEU A 161 10.05 -16.11 14.95
C LEU A 161 9.37 -14.89 15.60
N PRO A 162 8.40 -14.21 14.96
CA PRO A 162 7.63 -13.12 15.60
C PRO A 162 6.75 -13.60 16.75
N ALA A 163 6.29 -14.85 16.69
CA ALA A 163 5.38 -15.42 17.67
C ALA A 163 5.98 -15.64 19.05
N ARG A 164 7.30 -15.83 19.12
CA ARG A 164 8.00 -15.99 20.40
C ARG A 164 7.94 -14.73 21.28
N TRP A 165 7.44 -13.62 20.73
CA TRP A 165 7.36 -12.31 21.37
C TRP A 165 5.92 -11.90 21.70
N ASN A 166 4.92 -12.75 21.39
CA ASN A 166 3.52 -12.42 21.52
C ASN A 166 2.76 -13.55 22.26
N ASP A 167 2.28 -13.25 23.47
CA ASP A 167 1.48 -14.19 24.29
C ASP A 167 0.17 -14.60 23.59
N ASP A 168 -0.35 -13.76 22.65
CA ASP A 168 -1.53 -14.06 21.84
C ASP A 168 -1.31 -15.29 20.93
N PHE A 169 -0.07 -15.59 20.56
CA PHE A 169 0.23 -16.75 19.73
C PHE A 169 0.00 -18.07 20.45
N ASP A 170 0.31 -18.13 21.75
CA ASP A 170 0.06 -19.32 22.57
C ASP A 170 -1.44 -19.57 22.72
N GLN A 171 -2.28 -18.53 22.68
CA GLN A 171 -3.74 -18.68 22.64
C GLN A 171 -4.20 -19.21 21.29
N MET A 172 -3.63 -18.75 20.18
CA MET A 172 -3.94 -19.24 18.84
C MET A 172 -3.57 -20.71 18.67
N LEU A 173 -2.45 -21.17 19.28
CA LEU A 173 -2.04 -22.57 19.26
C LEU A 173 -3.01 -23.51 19.98
N ARG A 174 -3.87 -23.00 20.85
CA ARG A 174 -4.86 -23.80 21.61
C ARG A 174 -6.16 -24.07 20.83
N HIS A 175 -6.35 -23.40 19.69
CA HIS A 175 -7.49 -23.62 18.81
C HIS A 175 -7.13 -24.62 17.72
N ASP A 176 -7.61 -25.85 17.80
CA ASP A 176 -7.32 -26.95 16.86
C ASP A 176 -7.67 -26.63 15.40
N GLU A 177 -8.59 -25.69 15.18
CA GLU A 177 -9.04 -25.26 13.85
C GLU A 177 -8.10 -24.28 13.15
N TRP A 178 -7.20 -23.64 13.90
CA TRP A 178 -6.30 -22.62 13.35
C TRP A 178 -5.00 -23.23 12.87
N ARG A 179 -4.45 -22.64 11.82
CA ARG A 179 -3.13 -23.01 11.28
C ARG A 179 -2.11 -21.94 11.68
N PRO A 180 -1.54 -21.99 12.90
CA PRO A 180 -0.76 -20.89 13.48
C PRO A 180 0.41 -20.45 12.61
N HIS A 181 1.15 -21.40 12.01
CA HIS A 181 2.27 -21.08 11.12
C HIS A 181 1.83 -20.29 9.88
N ARG A 182 0.66 -20.61 9.31
CA ARG A 182 0.11 -19.88 8.17
C ARG A 182 -0.37 -18.51 8.57
N PHE A 183 -1.05 -18.39 9.71
CA PHE A 183 -1.46 -17.11 10.27
C PHE A 183 -0.27 -16.21 10.48
N MET A 184 0.79 -16.71 11.14
CA MET A 184 2.00 -15.93 11.38
C MET A 184 2.79 -15.63 10.12
N ALA A 185 2.72 -16.49 9.10
CA ALA A 185 3.27 -16.16 7.78
C ALA A 185 2.59 -14.93 7.19
N VAL A 186 1.25 -14.88 7.20
CA VAL A 186 0.50 -13.73 6.68
C VAL A 186 0.75 -12.48 7.53
N TYR A 187 0.75 -12.61 8.85
CA TYR A 187 1.13 -11.52 9.75
C TYR A 187 2.54 -10.97 9.42
N GLY A 188 3.51 -11.86 9.21
CA GLY A 188 4.87 -11.52 8.82
C GLY A 188 4.95 -10.84 7.45
N VAL A 189 4.15 -11.27 6.45
CA VAL A 189 4.05 -10.60 5.13
C VAL A 189 3.59 -9.16 5.30
N HIS A 190 2.56 -8.90 6.09
CA HIS A 190 2.06 -7.55 6.31
C HIS A 190 3.04 -6.67 7.07
N LEU A 191 3.64 -7.17 8.17
CA LEU A 191 4.64 -6.43 8.92
C LEU A 191 5.88 -6.13 8.08
N GLY A 192 6.41 -7.14 7.38
CA GLY A 192 7.51 -7.00 6.44
C GLY A 192 7.17 -6.04 5.30
N GLY A 193 5.93 -6.07 4.81
CA GLY A 193 5.42 -5.14 3.81
C GLY A 193 5.48 -3.68 4.28
N TYR A 194 5.05 -3.37 5.50
CA TYR A 194 5.15 -2.00 6.04
C TYR A 194 6.60 -1.54 6.18
N LEU A 195 7.49 -2.39 6.71
CA LEU A 195 8.91 -2.10 6.81
C LEU A 195 9.55 -1.93 5.43
N GLY A 196 9.23 -2.82 4.50
CA GLY A 196 9.71 -2.77 3.12
C GLY A 196 9.28 -1.49 2.41
N ALA A 197 8.03 -1.06 2.57
CA ALA A 197 7.52 0.18 2.00
C ALA A 197 8.26 1.40 2.55
N ALA A 198 8.52 1.46 3.86
CA ALA A 198 9.27 2.54 4.49
C ALA A 198 10.72 2.60 3.98
N LEU A 199 11.41 1.45 3.96
CA LEU A 199 12.78 1.33 3.45
C LEU A 199 12.88 1.69 1.96
N ALA A 200 12.00 1.12 1.15
CA ALA A 200 11.99 1.35 -0.30
C ALA A 200 11.69 2.82 -0.64
N THR A 201 10.74 3.43 0.08
CA THR A 201 10.43 4.87 -0.10
C THR A 201 11.63 5.74 0.27
N THR A 202 12.30 5.42 1.37
CA THR A 202 13.52 6.12 1.79
C THR A 202 14.61 6.01 0.73
N LEU A 203 14.86 4.82 0.19
CA LEU A 203 15.83 4.60 -0.88
C LEU A 203 15.44 5.36 -2.17
N ALA A 204 14.16 5.37 -2.53
CA ALA A 204 13.66 6.10 -3.69
C ALA A 204 13.84 7.63 -3.52
N VAL A 205 13.60 8.16 -2.32
CA VAL A 205 13.87 9.57 -1.97
C VAL A 205 15.36 9.90 -2.10
N LEU A 206 16.23 9.07 -1.52
CA LEU A 206 17.69 9.26 -1.61
C LEU A 206 18.16 9.21 -3.07
N ARG A 207 17.70 8.24 -3.85
CA ARG A 207 18.01 8.12 -5.28
C ARG A 207 17.52 9.32 -6.08
N THR A 208 16.33 9.84 -5.78
CA THR A 208 15.81 11.07 -6.39
C THR A 208 16.73 12.25 -6.11
N ARG A 209 17.15 12.44 -4.86
CA ARG A 209 18.07 13.52 -4.49
C ARG A 209 19.44 13.39 -5.14
N GLN A 210 19.99 12.17 -5.24
CA GLN A 210 21.27 11.91 -5.91
C GLN A 210 21.21 12.23 -7.40
N LYS A 211 20.18 11.72 -8.11
CA LYS A 211 19.97 12.02 -9.54
C LYS A 211 19.81 13.52 -9.80
N ARG A 212 19.12 14.25 -8.92
CA ARG A 212 18.99 15.70 -9.05
C ARG A 212 20.33 16.44 -8.90
N ARG A 213 21.16 16.00 -7.93
CA ARG A 213 22.52 16.60 -7.75
C ARG A 213 23.38 16.38 -8.99
N ALA A 214 23.32 15.21 -9.60
CA ALA A 214 24.05 14.89 -10.81
C ALA A 214 23.66 15.77 -12.02
N LEU A 215 22.44 16.36 -12.05
CA LEU A 215 22.03 17.31 -13.11
C LEU A 215 22.76 18.65 -13.04
N ILE A 216 23.51 18.94 -11.99
CA ILE A 216 24.23 20.22 -11.78
C ILE A 216 25.72 20.07 -12.11
N SER A 217 26.25 18.83 -11.94
CA SER A 217 27.64 18.50 -12.19
C SER A 217 27.94 18.28 -13.70
N ASN A 218 26.89 18.17 -14.52
CA ASN A 218 26.95 18.10 -15.97
C ASN A 218 26.32 19.38 -16.59
#